data_7aac1d19ecd57782a130897e8494bbc9
#
_entry.id   7aac1d19ecd57782a130897e8494bbc9
#
_cell.length_a   1.000
_cell.length_b   1.000
_cell.length_c   1.000
_cell.angle_alpha   90.00
_cell.angle_beta   90.00
_cell.angle_gamma   90.00
#
_symmetry.space_group_name_H-M   'P 1'
#
loop_
_entity.id
_entity.type
_entity.pdbx_description
1 polymer ?
#
loop_
_entity_poly.entity_id
_entity_poly.type
_entity_poly.pdbx_seq_one_letter_code
_entity_poly.pdbx_strand_id
1 'polypeptide(L)'
;MIELTDVDLVIPPIRKGDEARVLLKEINLTLTERRIAVIGANGSGKSTLLRLFNGMRQPTSGTVSVKGHDVAEEPRKVRQLVGFIFTDPLAQLLMSTPIEDLTLSLGHLPRKERAGRAQQILDERGLGHLAHQSIYDLSGGERQLVALACVLA
;
A
#
# COMPACT_ATOMS: atom_id res chain seq x y z
N MET A 1 -11.98 -8.80 -6.95
CA MET A 1 -13.17 -8.52 -6.12
C MET A 1 -12.69 -8.16 -4.73
N ILE A 2 -13.19 -7.06 -4.19
CA ILE A 2 -12.98 -6.61 -2.80
C ILE A 2 -14.36 -6.43 -2.22
N GLU A 3 -14.59 -6.97 -1.02
CA GLU A 3 -15.89 -6.93 -0.35
C GLU A 3 -15.74 -6.44 1.08
N LEU A 4 -16.64 -5.56 1.47
CA LEU A 4 -16.80 -5.06 2.84
C LEU A 4 -18.22 -5.33 3.27
N THR A 5 -18.38 -5.91 4.46
CA THR A 5 -19.69 -6.22 5.03
C THR A 5 -19.77 -5.64 6.44
N ASP A 6 -20.69 -4.71 6.63
CA ASP A 6 -20.99 -4.02 7.91
C ASP A 6 -19.73 -3.47 8.60
N VAL A 7 -18.83 -2.86 7.82
CA VAL A 7 -17.52 -2.42 8.30
C VAL A 7 -17.61 -1.08 9.02
N ASP A 8 -17.20 -1.09 10.29
CA ASP A 8 -16.91 0.11 11.06
C ASP A 8 -15.40 0.23 11.32
N LEU A 9 -14.95 1.45 11.43
CA LEU A 9 -13.62 1.77 11.94
C LEU A 9 -13.70 2.95 12.90
N VAL A 10 -13.47 2.65 14.17
CA VAL A 10 -13.53 3.60 15.27
C VAL A 10 -12.17 3.66 15.96
N ILE A 11 -11.66 4.87 16.16
CA ILE A 11 -10.46 5.09 16.99
C ILE A 11 -10.93 5.33 18.42
N PRO A 12 -10.46 4.51 19.38
CA PRO A 12 -10.79 4.72 20.78
C PRO A 12 -10.19 6.04 21.30
N PRO A 13 -10.77 6.62 22.35
CA PRO A 13 -10.24 7.83 22.96
C PRO A 13 -8.82 7.60 23.52
N ILE A 14 -7.94 8.58 23.33
CA ILE A 14 -6.55 8.52 23.82
C ILE A 14 -6.48 8.93 25.28
N ARG A 15 -7.34 9.85 25.71
CA ARG A 15 -7.39 10.34 27.10
C ARG A 15 -8.75 10.06 27.71
N LYS A 16 -8.76 9.92 29.05
CA LYS A 16 -10.01 9.76 29.81
C LYS A 16 -10.83 11.05 29.67
N GLY A 17 -12.01 10.93 29.04
CA GLY A 17 -12.90 12.06 28.76
C GLY A 17 -12.96 12.48 27.29
N ASP A 18 -12.05 11.99 26.45
CA ASP A 18 -12.16 12.17 24.99
C ASP A 18 -13.28 11.27 24.44
N GLU A 19 -13.86 11.66 23.33
CA GLU A 19 -14.82 10.84 22.58
C GLU A 19 -14.11 9.92 21.57
N ALA A 20 -14.70 8.76 21.31
CA ALA A 20 -14.24 7.87 20.25
C ALA A 20 -14.48 8.53 18.87
N ARG A 21 -13.49 8.45 17.98
CA ARG A 21 -13.58 9.04 16.65
C ARG A 21 -13.98 7.99 15.62
N VAL A 22 -15.16 8.10 15.07
CA VAL A 22 -15.64 7.27 13.96
C VAL A 22 -14.97 7.73 12.67
N LEU A 23 -14.23 6.84 12.02
CA LEU A 23 -13.58 7.09 10.72
C LEU A 23 -14.36 6.52 9.55
N LEU A 24 -14.98 5.35 9.73
CA LEU A 24 -15.86 4.69 8.78
C LEU A 24 -17.02 4.10 9.57
N LYS A 25 -18.23 4.12 8.99
CA LYS A 25 -19.44 3.63 9.63
C LYS A 25 -20.31 2.87 8.65
N GLU A 26 -20.70 1.65 9.01
CA GLU A 26 -21.66 0.81 8.27
C GLU A 26 -21.34 0.68 6.78
N ILE A 27 -20.04 0.49 6.45
CA ILE A 27 -19.62 0.39 5.05
C ILE A 27 -19.97 -1.00 4.52
N ASN A 28 -20.85 -1.03 3.53
CA ASN A 28 -21.17 -2.20 2.73
C ASN A 28 -20.78 -1.89 1.27
N LEU A 29 -19.84 -2.64 0.71
CA LEU A 29 -19.26 -2.32 -0.58
C LEU A 29 -18.74 -3.58 -1.28
N THR A 30 -19.07 -3.77 -2.55
CA THR A 30 -18.47 -4.80 -3.41
C THR A 30 -17.86 -4.14 -4.62
N LEU A 31 -16.56 -4.34 -4.81
CA LEU A 31 -15.77 -3.78 -5.90
C LEU A 31 -15.33 -4.91 -6.83
N THR A 32 -15.84 -4.89 -8.05
CA THR A 32 -15.54 -5.88 -9.11
C THR A 32 -14.84 -5.24 -10.31
N GLU A 33 -14.93 -3.93 -10.44
CA GLU A 33 -14.44 -3.16 -11.56
C GLU A 33 -12.92 -3.18 -11.62
N ARG A 34 -12.37 -3.15 -12.85
CA ARG A 34 -10.93 -3.14 -13.08
C ARG A 34 -10.27 -1.83 -12.66
N ARG A 35 -11.00 -0.73 -12.74
CA ARG A 35 -10.53 0.62 -12.38
C ARG A 35 -11.60 1.32 -11.58
N ILE A 36 -11.22 1.81 -10.41
CA ILE A 36 -12.13 2.43 -9.46
C ILE A 36 -11.50 3.74 -8.99
N ALA A 37 -12.28 4.81 -8.99
CA ALA A 37 -11.88 6.09 -8.40
C ALA A 37 -12.67 6.32 -7.10
N VAL A 38 -11.96 6.65 -6.01
CA VAL A 38 -12.55 7.01 -4.73
C VAL A 38 -12.49 8.54 -4.60
N ILE A 39 -13.63 9.19 -4.64
CA ILE A 39 -13.77 10.66 -4.65
C ILE A 39 -14.40 11.13 -3.33
N GLY A 40 -14.01 12.29 -2.84
CA GLY A 40 -14.54 12.91 -1.63
C GLY A 40 -13.62 13.99 -1.08
N ALA A 41 -14.12 14.79 -0.14
CA ALA A 41 -13.35 15.86 0.52
C ALA A 41 -12.15 15.35 1.30
N ASN A 42 -11.19 16.22 1.61
CA ASN A 42 -10.09 15.88 2.50
C ASN A 42 -10.64 15.52 3.89
N GLY A 43 -10.11 14.45 4.49
CA GLY A 43 -10.60 13.94 5.78
C GLY A 43 -11.83 13.04 5.71
N SER A 44 -12.42 12.78 4.52
CA SER A 44 -13.62 11.92 4.37
C SER A 44 -13.36 10.40 4.53
N GLY A 45 -12.17 9.97 4.94
CA GLY A 45 -11.87 8.56 5.16
C GLY A 45 -11.35 7.78 3.95
N LYS A 46 -11.15 8.38 2.75
CA LYS A 46 -10.67 7.69 1.54
C LYS A 46 -9.40 6.85 1.77
N SER A 47 -8.36 7.47 2.29
CA SER A 47 -7.10 6.77 2.57
C SER A 47 -7.24 5.73 3.68
N THR A 48 -8.17 5.92 4.59
CA THR A 48 -8.52 4.96 5.64
C THR A 48 -9.19 3.73 5.05
N LEU A 49 -10.17 3.93 4.16
CA LEU A 49 -10.85 2.87 3.43
C LEU A 49 -9.84 2.04 2.61
N LEU A 50 -8.97 2.69 1.83
CA LEU A 50 -7.97 2.00 1.01
C LEU A 50 -6.98 1.17 1.85
N ARG A 51 -6.64 1.63 3.07
CA ARG A 51 -5.76 0.88 3.98
C ARG A 51 -6.40 -0.35 4.60
N LEU A 52 -7.72 -0.48 4.58
CA LEU A 52 -8.40 -1.72 4.95
C LEU A 52 -8.12 -2.82 3.91
N PHE A 53 -8.07 -2.47 2.61
CA PHE A 53 -7.95 -3.46 1.54
C PHE A 53 -6.64 -4.25 1.56
N ASN A 54 -5.56 -3.69 2.11
CA ASN A 54 -4.26 -4.39 2.23
C ASN A 54 -3.90 -4.80 3.67
N GLY A 55 -4.83 -4.61 4.61
CA GLY A 55 -4.62 -4.95 6.02
C GLY A 55 -3.66 -4.02 6.78
N MET A 56 -3.39 -2.81 6.25
CA MET A 56 -2.67 -1.77 7.01
C MET A 56 -3.53 -1.19 8.14
N ARG A 57 -4.84 -1.32 8.03
CA ARG A 57 -5.81 -1.03 9.07
C ARG A 57 -6.74 -2.23 9.20
N GLN A 58 -7.13 -2.53 10.43
CA GLN A 58 -8.14 -3.55 10.73
C GLN A 58 -9.46 -2.83 11.01
N PRO A 59 -10.60 -3.35 10.56
CA PRO A 59 -11.90 -2.83 10.94
C PRO A 59 -12.14 -3.07 12.45
N THR A 60 -12.95 -2.23 13.06
CA THR A 60 -13.37 -2.42 14.47
C THR A 60 -14.51 -3.43 14.57
N SER A 61 -15.35 -3.48 13.54
CA SER A 61 -16.42 -4.48 13.33
C SER A 61 -16.63 -4.73 11.84
N GLY A 62 -17.33 -5.79 11.50
CA GLY A 62 -17.56 -6.24 10.13
C GLY A 62 -16.37 -6.96 9.54
N THR A 63 -16.44 -7.29 8.26
CA THR A 63 -15.42 -8.07 7.54
C THR A 63 -14.96 -7.38 6.26
N VAL A 64 -13.68 -7.54 5.95
CA VAL A 64 -13.09 -7.08 4.69
C VAL A 64 -12.42 -8.27 4.01
N SER A 65 -12.81 -8.57 2.78
CA SER A 65 -12.19 -9.63 2.02
C SER A 65 -11.65 -9.15 0.68
N VAL A 66 -10.54 -9.76 0.23
CA VAL A 66 -9.92 -9.54 -1.07
C VAL A 66 -9.74 -10.88 -1.78
N LYS A 67 -10.41 -11.04 -2.92
CA LYS A 67 -10.43 -12.30 -3.66
C LYS A 67 -10.80 -13.51 -2.78
N GLY A 68 -11.70 -13.31 -1.82
CA GLY A 68 -12.16 -14.36 -0.89
C GLY A 68 -11.26 -14.59 0.32
N HIS A 69 -10.16 -13.84 0.48
CA HIS A 69 -9.29 -13.90 1.66
C HIS A 69 -9.66 -12.79 2.64
N ASP A 70 -9.99 -13.15 3.87
CA ASP A 70 -10.25 -12.19 4.94
C ASP A 70 -8.96 -11.45 5.32
N VAL A 71 -9.05 -10.13 5.42
CA VAL A 71 -7.90 -9.26 5.69
C VAL A 71 -7.37 -9.43 7.11
N ALA A 72 -8.23 -9.77 8.07
CA ALA A 72 -7.85 -9.98 9.46
C ALA A 72 -7.24 -11.37 9.68
N GLU A 73 -7.81 -12.39 9.04
CA GLU A 73 -7.40 -13.79 9.23
C GLU A 73 -6.20 -14.17 8.35
N GLU A 74 -6.13 -13.66 7.12
CA GLU A 74 -5.11 -14.02 6.13
C GLU A 74 -4.27 -12.82 5.63
N PRO A 75 -3.74 -11.96 6.52
CA PRO A 75 -3.11 -10.68 6.12
C PRO A 75 -1.88 -10.86 5.23
N ARG A 76 -1.17 -11.98 5.33
CA ARG A 76 0.00 -12.28 4.47
C ARG A 76 -0.43 -12.56 3.04
N LYS A 77 -1.49 -13.33 2.83
CA LYS A 77 -2.04 -13.62 1.49
C LYS A 77 -2.59 -12.35 0.86
N VAL A 78 -3.33 -11.56 1.62
CA VAL A 78 -3.89 -10.30 1.12
C VAL A 78 -2.79 -9.34 0.66
N ARG A 79 -1.69 -9.21 1.41
CA ARG A 79 -0.56 -8.35 1.01
C ARG A 79 0.17 -8.82 -0.25
N GLN A 80 0.12 -10.10 -0.57
CA GLN A 80 0.62 -10.62 -1.85
C GLN A 80 -0.31 -10.29 -3.03
N LEU A 81 -1.58 -10.01 -2.76
CA LEU A 81 -2.60 -9.70 -3.77
C LEU A 81 -2.79 -8.19 -3.97
N VAL A 82 -2.47 -7.39 -2.95
CA VAL A 82 -2.74 -5.94 -2.93
C VAL A 82 -1.46 -5.17 -2.64
N GLY A 83 -0.88 -4.59 -3.67
CA GLY A 83 0.14 -3.56 -3.52
C GLY A 83 -0.49 -2.23 -3.07
N PHE A 84 0.21 -1.48 -2.24
CA PHE A 84 -0.22 -0.17 -1.77
C PHE A 84 0.88 0.87 -2.05
N ILE A 85 0.48 1.99 -2.64
CA ILE A 85 1.39 3.11 -2.91
C ILE A 85 0.95 4.30 -2.07
N PHE A 86 1.89 4.86 -1.29
CA PHE A 86 1.64 6.05 -0.50
C PHE A 86 1.59 7.31 -1.37
N THR A 87 0.84 8.29 -0.93
CA THR A 87 0.79 9.61 -1.58
C THR A 87 2.15 10.30 -1.56
N ASP A 88 2.89 10.13 -0.46
CA ASP A 88 4.28 10.57 -0.34
C ASP A 88 5.21 9.36 -0.56
N PRO A 89 5.97 9.31 -1.67
CA PRO A 89 6.88 8.20 -1.93
C PRO A 89 8.02 8.10 -0.92
N LEU A 90 8.46 9.18 -0.29
CA LEU A 90 9.49 9.14 0.76
C LEU A 90 9.02 8.41 2.03
N ALA A 91 7.72 8.36 2.27
CA ALA A 91 7.17 7.54 3.36
C ALA A 91 7.20 6.03 3.06
N GLN A 92 7.52 5.64 1.83
CA GLN A 92 7.54 4.25 1.36
C GLN A 92 8.96 3.75 1.05
N LEU A 93 9.81 4.59 0.46
CA LEU A 93 11.20 4.26 0.13
C LEU A 93 12.04 4.24 1.42
N LEU A 94 12.72 3.13 1.66
CA LEU A 94 13.43 2.86 2.92
C LEU A 94 14.95 2.96 2.78
N MET A 95 15.45 2.77 1.56
CA MET A 95 16.86 2.73 1.25
C MET A 95 17.36 4.06 0.64
N SER A 96 18.68 4.20 0.51
CA SER A 96 19.28 5.41 -0.01
C SER A 96 19.18 5.55 -1.52
N THR A 97 19.06 4.42 -2.23
CA THR A 97 19.04 4.37 -3.70
C THR A 97 17.91 3.47 -4.24
N PRO A 98 17.40 3.73 -5.45
CA PRO A 98 16.39 2.89 -6.11
C PRO A 98 16.74 1.42 -6.19
N ILE A 99 18.00 1.10 -6.52
CA ILE A 99 18.45 -0.29 -6.65
C ILE A 99 18.40 -1.04 -5.32
N GLU A 100 18.72 -0.36 -4.21
CA GLU A 100 18.67 -0.94 -2.86
C GLU A 100 17.22 -1.21 -2.43
N ASP A 101 16.30 -0.26 -2.62
CA ASP A 101 14.88 -0.43 -2.31
C ASP A 101 14.24 -1.58 -3.10
N LEU A 102 14.55 -1.63 -4.40
CA LEU A 102 14.05 -2.70 -5.25
C LEU A 102 14.65 -4.07 -4.87
N THR A 103 15.93 -4.11 -4.52
CA THR A 103 16.59 -5.33 -4.02
C THR A 103 15.93 -5.81 -2.71
N LEU A 104 15.54 -4.90 -1.84
CA LEU A 104 14.80 -5.21 -0.62
C LEU A 104 13.41 -5.79 -0.93
N SER A 105 12.70 -5.20 -1.89
CA SER A 105 11.35 -5.65 -2.32
C SER A 105 11.36 -7.06 -2.90
N LEU A 106 12.47 -7.49 -3.51
CA LEU A 106 12.69 -8.82 -4.08
C LEU A 106 13.05 -9.89 -3.02
N GLY A 107 12.65 -9.69 -1.76
CA GLY A 107 12.95 -10.59 -0.66
C GLY A 107 12.54 -12.07 -0.88
N HIS A 108 11.60 -12.33 -1.77
CA HIS A 108 11.14 -13.66 -2.17
C HIS A 108 12.14 -14.42 -3.08
N LEU A 109 13.09 -13.73 -3.73
CA LEU A 109 14.13 -14.33 -4.57
C LEU A 109 15.39 -14.70 -3.76
N PRO A 110 16.23 -15.65 -4.25
CA PRO A 110 17.55 -15.92 -3.69
C PRO A 110 18.42 -14.65 -3.68
N ARG A 111 19.16 -14.44 -2.57
CA ARG A 111 19.95 -13.21 -2.36
C ARG A 111 20.87 -12.84 -3.54
N LYS A 112 21.50 -13.85 -4.16
CA LYS A 112 22.44 -13.67 -5.30
C LYS A 112 21.76 -13.15 -6.58
N GLU A 113 20.45 -13.29 -6.71
CA GLU A 113 19.68 -12.95 -7.91
C GLU A 113 19.03 -11.56 -7.80
N ARG A 114 18.81 -11.07 -6.56
CA ARG A 114 18.03 -9.85 -6.30
C ARG A 114 18.59 -8.61 -6.98
N ALA A 115 19.89 -8.36 -6.87
CA ALA A 115 20.51 -7.16 -7.44
C ALA A 115 20.42 -7.13 -8.97
N GLY A 116 20.69 -8.25 -9.63
CA GLY A 116 20.53 -8.35 -11.10
C GLY A 116 19.09 -8.18 -11.54
N ARG A 117 18.14 -8.79 -10.82
CA ARG A 117 16.71 -8.63 -11.12
C ARG A 117 16.23 -7.21 -10.84
N ALA A 118 16.70 -6.56 -9.76
CA ALA A 118 16.39 -5.17 -9.46
C ALA A 118 16.86 -4.23 -10.59
N GLN A 119 18.09 -4.39 -11.08
CA GLN A 119 18.60 -3.61 -12.21
C GLN A 119 17.74 -3.81 -13.46
N GLN A 120 17.44 -5.06 -13.80
CA GLN A 120 16.59 -5.38 -14.94
C GLN A 120 15.21 -4.72 -14.84
N ILE A 121 14.57 -4.75 -13.66
CA ILE A 121 13.26 -4.12 -13.44
C ILE A 121 13.34 -2.60 -13.63
N LEU A 122 14.41 -1.94 -13.15
CA LEU A 122 14.61 -0.52 -13.37
C LEU A 122 14.81 -0.19 -14.85
N ASP A 123 15.60 -0.99 -15.58
CA ASP A 123 15.85 -0.81 -17.00
C ASP A 123 14.56 -0.97 -17.82
N GLU A 124 13.78 -2.01 -17.55
CA GLU A 124 12.48 -2.28 -18.19
C GLU A 124 11.48 -1.12 -18.03
N ARG A 125 11.64 -0.31 -16.97
CA ARG A 125 10.79 0.85 -16.69
C ARG A 125 11.39 2.19 -17.07
N GLY A 126 12.58 2.18 -17.71
CA GLY A 126 13.29 3.39 -18.09
C GLY A 126 13.94 4.15 -16.92
N LEU A 127 14.07 3.49 -15.76
CA LEU A 127 14.61 4.06 -14.52
C LEU A 127 16.05 3.64 -14.24
N GLY A 128 16.68 2.87 -15.12
CA GLY A 128 18.04 2.32 -14.93
C GLY A 128 19.09 3.38 -14.66
N HIS A 129 18.97 4.55 -15.29
CA HIS A 129 19.89 5.68 -15.08
C HIS A 129 19.80 6.30 -13.68
N LEU A 130 18.74 6.00 -12.92
CA LEU A 130 18.51 6.47 -11.53
C LEU A 130 18.98 5.44 -10.50
N ALA A 131 19.34 4.22 -10.91
CA ALA A 131 19.55 3.06 -10.04
C ALA A 131 20.42 3.36 -8.79
N HIS A 132 21.48 4.12 -8.98
CA HIS A 132 22.48 4.45 -7.95
C HIS A 132 22.44 5.90 -7.48
N GLN A 133 21.44 6.69 -7.91
CA GLN A 133 21.28 8.06 -7.42
C GLN A 133 20.62 8.06 -6.03
N SER A 134 20.91 9.09 -5.24
CA SER A 134 20.21 9.29 -3.98
C SER A 134 18.71 9.52 -4.23
N ILE A 135 17.83 8.85 -3.47
CA ILE A 135 16.38 9.07 -3.57
C ILE A 135 16.00 10.53 -3.28
N TYR A 136 16.82 11.26 -2.53
CA TYR A 136 16.57 12.66 -2.22
C TYR A 136 16.86 13.60 -3.40
N ASP A 137 17.70 13.16 -4.35
CA ASP A 137 18.04 13.92 -5.55
C ASP A 137 17.03 13.68 -6.70
N LEU A 138 16.18 12.67 -6.57
CA LEU A 138 15.14 12.38 -7.55
C LEU A 138 14.00 13.40 -7.48
N SER A 139 13.40 13.70 -8.63
CA SER A 139 12.14 14.46 -8.69
C SER A 139 10.99 13.67 -8.02
N GLY A 140 9.91 14.36 -7.64
CA GLY A 140 8.74 13.71 -7.07
C GLY A 140 8.12 12.63 -7.97
N GLY A 141 8.14 12.86 -9.29
CA GLY A 141 7.64 11.89 -10.27
C GLY A 141 8.54 10.63 -10.35
N GLU A 142 9.86 10.81 -10.37
CA GLU A 142 10.80 9.69 -10.38
C GLU A 142 10.70 8.85 -9.10
N ARG A 143 10.60 9.48 -7.93
CA ARG A 143 10.35 8.76 -6.66
C ARG A 143 9.06 7.94 -6.72
N GLN A 144 8.00 8.51 -7.28
CA GLN A 144 6.72 7.80 -7.43
C GLN A 144 6.85 6.58 -8.35
N LEU A 145 7.59 6.69 -9.45
CA LEU A 145 7.84 5.58 -10.37
C LEU A 145 8.72 4.49 -9.71
N VAL A 146 9.74 4.88 -8.94
CA VAL A 146 10.55 3.93 -8.16
C VAL A 146 9.70 3.20 -7.12
N ALA A 147 8.87 3.93 -6.34
CA ALA A 147 7.96 3.33 -5.37
C ALA A 147 6.97 2.35 -6.04
N LEU A 148 6.45 2.72 -7.22
CA LEU A 148 5.61 1.82 -8.02
C LEU A 148 6.38 0.57 -8.47
N ALA A 149 7.64 0.72 -8.91
CA ALA A 149 8.47 -0.41 -9.31
C ALA A 149 8.69 -1.39 -8.14
N CYS A 150 8.93 -0.88 -6.93
CA CYS A 150 9.10 -1.70 -5.72
C CYS A 150 7.82 -2.48 -5.34
N VAL A 151 6.65 -1.88 -5.54
CA VAL A 151 5.37 -2.53 -5.23
C VAL A 151 5.01 -3.62 -6.25
N LEU A 152 5.45 -3.47 -7.50
CA LEU A 152 5.16 -4.40 -8.60
C LEU A 152 6.26 -5.45 -8.81
N ALA A 153 7.32 -5.44 -8.00
CA ALA A 153 8.41 -6.40 -8.03
C ALA A 153 8.02 -7.71 -7.32
#